data_6a6b050436f550c0489880b9378f073a
#
_entry.id   6a6b050436f550c0489880b9378f073a
#
_cell.length_a   1.000
_cell.length_b   1.000
_cell.length_c   1.000
_cell.angle_alpha   90.00
_cell.angle_beta   90.00
_cell.angle_gamma   90.00
#
_symmetry.space_group_name_H-M   'P 1'
#
loop_
_entity.id
_entity.type
_entity.pdbx_description
1 polymer ?
#
loop_
_entity_poly.entity_id
_entity_poly.type
_entity_poly.pdbx_seq_one_letter_code
_entity_poly.pdbx_strand_id
1 'polypeptide(L)'
;ISLVVIVAVLGVVVIGGYIYVRSAYGIDLFRTAGQLKTLTEQVNEAELCPNAYGDSDFTDLKNSVNAEIEGLVKFEEGKGYNGYTLDFNALIGAELSKTIALSEKQVGALAQTVFFEQTGGKIQLGGKQTDVTIVQTDFSEIAENGSADFNVVCKLDLSPFKADMDKFPYSLFKKYIPDNLYISSTVRVDKTTDGQFDYTVSHKGL
;
A
#
# COMPACT_ATOMS: atom_id res chain seq x y z
N ILE A 1 -15.55 -7.42 -10.06
CA ILE A 1 -14.24 -6.98 -10.61
C ILE A 1 -13.41 -8.24 -10.82
N SER A 2 -12.79 -8.39 -12.00
CA SER A 2 -11.91 -9.54 -12.26
C SER A 2 -10.70 -9.51 -11.32
N LEU A 3 -10.34 -10.65 -10.73
CA LEU A 3 -9.14 -10.79 -9.89
C LEU A 3 -7.88 -10.28 -10.60
N VAL A 4 -7.79 -10.48 -11.91
CA VAL A 4 -6.68 -9.99 -12.75
C VAL A 4 -6.58 -8.46 -12.69
N VAL A 5 -7.72 -7.75 -12.71
CA VAL A 5 -7.75 -6.28 -12.57
C VAL A 5 -7.27 -5.85 -11.19
N ILE A 6 -7.73 -6.53 -10.13
CA ILE A 6 -7.28 -6.23 -8.77
C ILE A 6 -5.77 -6.43 -8.65
N VAL A 7 -5.24 -7.56 -9.10
CA VAL A 7 -3.78 -7.86 -9.04
C VAL A 7 -2.97 -6.87 -9.90
N ALA A 8 -3.45 -6.52 -11.09
CA ALA A 8 -2.79 -5.54 -11.94
C ALA A 8 -2.78 -4.15 -11.31
N VAL A 9 -3.91 -3.69 -10.74
CA VAL A 9 -4.01 -2.40 -10.05
C VAL A 9 -3.11 -2.37 -8.81
N LEU A 10 -3.10 -3.45 -8.01
CA LEU A 10 -2.22 -3.55 -6.86
C LEU A 10 -0.75 -3.53 -7.27
N GLY A 11 -0.37 -4.20 -8.35
CA GLY A 11 0.97 -4.15 -8.91
C GLY A 11 1.39 -2.73 -9.29
N VAL A 12 0.50 -1.98 -9.95
CA VAL A 12 0.73 -0.57 -10.33
C VAL A 12 0.82 0.33 -9.10
N VAL A 13 -0.06 0.15 -8.11
CA VAL A 13 -0.03 0.93 -6.85
C VAL A 13 1.27 0.71 -6.10
N VAL A 14 1.69 -0.55 -5.96
CA VAL A 14 2.92 -0.90 -5.24
C VAL A 14 4.15 -0.38 -5.98
N ILE A 15 4.24 -0.58 -7.30
CA ILE A 15 5.38 -0.14 -8.12
C ILE A 15 5.36 1.38 -8.27
N GLY A 16 4.20 1.98 -8.54
CA GLY A 16 4.04 3.42 -8.70
C GLY A 16 4.31 4.18 -7.40
N GLY A 17 3.80 3.69 -6.27
CA GLY A 17 4.11 4.21 -4.94
C GLY A 17 5.60 4.12 -4.61
N TYR A 18 6.23 2.99 -4.91
CA TYR A 18 7.68 2.81 -4.75
C TYR A 18 8.50 3.81 -5.58
N ILE A 19 8.16 3.98 -6.88
CA ILE A 19 8.86 4.91 -7.78
C ILE A 19 8.65 6.36 -7.32
N TYR A 20 7.43 6.71 -6.88
CA TYR A 20 7.13 8.05 -6.39
C TYR A 20 7.89 8.38 -5.11
N VAL A 21 7.84 7.53 -4.10
CA VAL A 21 8.58 7.72 -2.84
C VAL A 21 10.08 7.83 -3.12
N ARG A 22 10.61 7.04 -4.04
CA ARG A 22 12.00 7.13 -4.48
C ARG A 22 12.31 8.45 -5.20
N SER A 23 11.40 8.95 -6.04
CA SER A 23 11.60 10.15 -6.86
C SER A 23 11.30 11.45 -6.10
N ALA A 24 10.20 11.50 -5.34
CA ALA A 24 9.71 12.73 -4.71
C ALA A 24 10.38 13.04 -3.38
N TYR A 25 10.77 12.02 -2.60
CA TYR A 25 11.24 12.20 -1.23
C TYR A 25 12.73 11.88 -1.02
N GLY A 26 13.43 11.36 -2.01
CA GLY A 26 14.83 10.95 -1.90
C GLY A 26 15.81 12.11 -1.65
N ILE A 27 15.40 13.36 -1.84
CA ILE A 27 16.29 14.53 -1.71
C ILE A 27 15.67 15.66 -0.86
N ASP A 28 14.35 15.81 -0.81
CA ASP A 28 13.71 17.01 -0.25
C ASP A 28 13.18 16.89 1.19
N LEU A 29 13.02 15.69 1.76
CA LEU A 29 12.59 15.51 3.16
C LEU A 29 13.50 16.24 4.17
N PHE A 30 14.76 16.49 3.80
CA PHE A 30 15.73 17.17 4.65
C PHE A 30 15.97 18.65 4.28
N ARG A 31 15.42 19.14 3.19
CA ARG A 31 15.72 20.49 2.68
C ARG A 31 14.78 21.59 3.17
N THR A 32 13.64 21.26 3.67
CA THR A 32 12.63 22.25 4.08
C THR A 32 12.30 22.16 5.58
N ALA A 33 13.16 22.73 6.41
CA ALA A 33 12.91 22.90 7.85
C ALA A 33 11.55 23.61 8.18
N GLY A 34 10.98 24.33 7.22
CA GLY A 34 9.67 24.98 7.35
C GLY A 34 8.46 24.03 7.26
N GLN A 35 8.61 22.88 6.58
CA GLN A 35 7.55 21.88 6.46
C GLN A 35 7.56 20.89 7.65
N LEU A 36 8.62 20.86 8.44
CA LEU A 36 8.72 20.02 9.63
C LEU A 36 7.66 20.35 10.69
N LYS A 37 7.11 21.56 10.69
CA LYS A 37 6.08 21.95 11.68
C LYS A 37 4.76 21.20 11.45
N THR A 38 4.40 20.93 10.22
CA THR A 38 3.20 20.14 9.88
C THR A 38 3.40 18.65 10.11
N LEU A 39 4.65 18.16 10.09
CA LEU A 39 4.98 16.75 10.37
C LEU A 39 5.06 16.44 11.88
N THR A 40 5.05 17.46 12.76
CA THR A 40 5.17 17.28 14.21
C THR A 40 3.84 17.17 14.95
N GLU A 41 2.73 17.42 14.29
CA GLU A 41 1.42 17.14 14.86
C GLU A 41 1.28 15.63 15.01
N GLN A 42 0.93 15.17 16.23
CA GLN A 42 0.68 13.75 16.48
C GLN A 42 -0.50 13.33 15.60
N VAL A 43 -0.16 12.58 14.57
CA VAL A 43 -1.15 12.06 13.64
C VAL A 43 -1.94 10.97 14.35
N ASN A 44 -3.23 11.15 14.50
CA ASN A 44 -4.12 10.09 14.97
C ASN A 44 -4.41 9.15 13.78
N GLU A 45 -3.74 7.98 13.76
CA GLU A 45 -3.91 6.99 12.69
C GLU A 45 -5.38 6.59 12.48
N ALA A 46 -6.17 6.50 13.55
CA ALA A 46 -7.59 6.16 13.45
C ALA A 46 -8.43 7.25 12.74
N GLU A 47 -8.01 8.51 12.82
CA GLU A 47 -8.66 9.61 12.10
C GLU A 47 -8.22 9.67 10.63
N LEU A 48 -6.96 9.36 10.35
CA LEU A 48 -6.42 9.34 8.99
C LEU A 48 -6.88 8.11 8.21
N CYS A 49 -7.01 6.98 8.88
CA CYS A 49 -7.30 5.67 8.27
C CYS A 49 -8.53 5.04 8.91
N PRO A 50 -9.73 5.65 8.78
CA PRO A 50 -10.95 5.16 9.42
C PRO A 50 -11.38 3.77 8.90
N ASN A 51 -10.97 3.40 7.70
CA ASN A 51 -11.23 2.12 7.05
C ASN A 51 -10.02 1.18 7.07
N ALA A 52 -9.06 1.38 7.98
CA ALA A 52 -7.92 0.49 8.11
C ALA A 52 -8.38 -0.96 8.32
N TYR A 53 -7.71 -1.89 7.65
CA TYR A 53 -7.95 -3.32 7.85
C TYR A 53 -7.28 -3.81 9.14
N GLY A 54 -7.81 -4.88 9.69
CA GLY A 54 -7.27 -5.57 10.87
C GLY A 54 -6.98 -7.05 10.60
N ASP A 55 -6.57 -7.77 11.62
CA ASP A 55 -6.19 -9.19 11.50
C ASP A 55 -7.35 -10.08 11.02
N SER A 56 -8.59 -9.76 11.38
CA SER A 56 -9.78 -10.50 10.90
C SER A 56 -9.94 -10.40 9.39
N ASP A 57 -9.58 -9.25 8.79
CA ASP A 57 -9.77 -9.03 7.35
C ASP A 57 -8.87 -9.94 6.49
N PHE A 58 -7.72 -10.39 7.02
CA PHE A 58 -6.89 -11.41 6.34
C PHE A 58 -7.56 -12.79 6.35
N THR A 59 -8.22 -13.15 7.46
CA THR A 59 -8.98 -14.40 7.54
C THR A 59 -10.17 -14.37 6.57
N ASP A 60 -10.89 -13.27 6.52
CA ASP A 60 -12.03 -13.06 5.63
C ASP A 60 -11.57 -13.02 4.17
N LEU A 61 -10.44 -12.38 3.87
CA LEU A 61 -9.80 -12.40 2.56
C LEU A 61 -9.51 -13.84 2.12
N LYS A 62 -8.83 -14.63 2.97
CA LYS A 62 -8.53 -16.03 2.68
C LYS A 62 -9.78 -16.82 2.37
N ASN A 63 -10.82 -16.67 3.18
CA ASN A 63 -12.08 -17.39 2.99
C ASN A 63 -12.77 -16.99 1.67
N SER A 64 -12.87 -15.68 1.40
CA SER A 64 -13.54 -15.16 0.19
C SER A 64 -12.79 -15.55 -1.08
N VAL A 65 -11.47 -15.49 -1.06
CA VAL A 65 -10.64 -15.81 -2.23
C VAL A 65 -10.61 -17.31 -2.48
N ASN A 66 -10.38 -18.12 -1.43
CA ASN A 66 -10.26 -19.57 -1.58
C ASN A 66 -11.60 -20.26 -1.86
N ALA A 67 -12.75 -19.62 -1.61
CA ALA A 67 -14.05 -20.10 -2.06
C ALA A 67 -14.13 -20.17 -3.60
N GLU A 68 -13.42 -19.32 -4.31
CA GLU A 68 -13.40 -19.23 -5.77
C GLU A 68 -12.14 -19.82 -6.38
N ILE A 69 -10.99 -19.62 -5.73
CA ILE A 69 -9.68 -20.12 -6.18
C ILE A 69 -8.99 -20.79 -4.99
N GLU A 70 -9.20 -22.10 -4.87
CA GLU A 70 -8.67 -22.89 -3.76
C GLU A 70 -7.14 -22.78 -3.66
N GLY A 71 -6.65 -22.49 -2.46
CA GLY A 71 -5.23 -22.46 -2.14
C GLY A 71 -4.48 -21.22 -2.60
N LEU A 72 -5.16 -20.18 -3.16
CA LEU A 72 -4.49 -18.95 -3.56
C LEU A 72 -3.97 -18.15 -2.35
N VAL A 73 -4.75 -18.07 -1.27
CA VAL A 73 -4.31 -17.43 -0.02
C VAL A 73 -4.04 -18.52 1.02
N LYS A 74 -2.80 -18.61 1.49
CA LYS A 74 -2.37 -19.58 2.49
C LYS A 74 -2.08 -18.88 3.81
N PHE A 75 -2.27 -19.61 4.91
CA PHE A 75 -1.82 -19.19 6.23
C PHE A 75 -0.75 -20.16 6.73
N GLU A 76 0.45 -19.64 6.98
CA GLU A 76 1.58 -20.36 7.57
C GLU A 76 2.25 -19.44 8.59
N GLU A 77 2.22 -19.85 9.87
CA GLU A 77 2.81 -19.07 10.95
C GLU A 77 4.29 -18.75 10.67
N GLY A 78 4.68 -17.50 10.84
CA GLY A 78 6.06 -17.03 10.62
C GLY A 78 6.43 -16.78 9.16
N LYS A 79 5.51 -16.95 8.20
CA LYS A 79 5.72 -16.62 6.79
C LYS A 79 4.85 -15.45 6.36
N GLY A 80 5.26 -14.79 5.27
CA GLY A 80 4.50 -13.71 4.67
C GLY A 80 4.18 -12.56 5.62
N TYR A 81 3.13 -11.81 5.33
CA TYR A 81 2.62 -10.77 6.20
C TYR A 81 1.58 -11.35 7.17
N ASN A 82 1.82 -11.23 8.48
CA ASN A 82 0.98 -11.81 9.54
C ASN A 82 0.64 -13.30 9.33
N GLY A 83 1.54 -14.08 8.74
CA GLY A 83 1.32 -15.49 8.41
C GLY A 83 0.64 -15.75 7.08
N TYR A 84 0.24 -14.71 6.34
CA TYR A 84 -0.48 -14.86 5.08
C TYR A 84 0.47 -14.73 3.88
N THR A 85 0.32 -15.65 2.92
CA THR A 85 1.07 -15.73 1.67
C THR A 85 0.14 -15.99 0.50
N LEU A 86 0.62 -15.70 -0.72
CA LEU A 86 -0.10 -15.96 -1.97
C LEU A 86 0.61 -17.06 -2.76
N ASP A 87 -0.13 -18.09 -3.12
CA ASP A 87 0.36 -19.10 -4.07
C ASP A 87 -0.19 -18.84 -5.47
N PHE A 88 0.57 -18.10 -6.27
CA PHE A 88 0.16 -17.78 -7.64
C PHE A 88 0.06 -19.02 -8.55
N ASN A 89 0.61 -20.18 -8.15
CA ASN A 89 0.40 -21.40 -8.88
C ASN A 89 -1.06 -21.87 -8.85
N ALA A 90 -1.81 -21.49 -7.81
CA ALA A 90 -3.25 -21.76 -7.74
C ALA A 90 -4.06 -21.06 -8.86
N LEU A 91 -3.50 -20.02 -9.50
CA LEU A 91 -4.10 -19.39 -10.68
C LEU A 91 -3.93 -20.21 -11.95
N ILE A 92 -2.99 -21.17 -11.96
CA ILE A 92 -2.74 -22.03 -13.13
C ILE A 92 -3.91 -23.02 -13.23
N GLY A 93 -4.71 -22.86 -14.29
CA GLY A 93 -5.91 -23.68 -14.50
C GLY A 93 -7.18 -23.16 -13.82
N ALA A 94 -7.10 -22.07 -13.04
CA ALA A 94 -8.30 -21.43 -12.53
C ALA A 94 -9.07 -20.73 -13.66
N GLU A 95 -10.40 -20.75 -13.58
CA GLU A 95 -11.23 -19.97 -14.49
C GLU A 95 -11.11 -18.49 -14.16
N LEU A 96 -10.33 -17.75 -14.96
CA LEU A 96 -10.12 -16.29 -14.77
C LEU A 96 -11.39 -15.45 -14.98
N SER A 97 -12.48 -16.07 -15.44
CA SER A 97 -13.80 -15.44 -15.56
C SER A 97 -14.55 -15.31 -14.24
N LYS A 98 -14.08 -15.96 -13.17
CA LYS A 98 -14.70 -15.85 -11.85
C LYS A 98 -14.57 -14.44 -11.27
N THR A 99 -15.66 -13.96 -10.68
CA THR A 99 -15.70 -12.67 -9.99
C THR A 99 -15.64 -12.92 -8.49
N ILE A 100 -14.62 -12.39 -7.83
CA ILE A 100 -14.49 -12.43 -6.38
C ILE A 100 -14.96 -11.08 -5.83
N ALA A 101 -15.93 -11.09 -4.93
CA ALA A 101 -16.38 -9.90 -4.21
C ALA A 101 -15.49 -9.71 -2.98
N LEU A 102 -14.76 -8.60 -2.93
CA LEU A 102 -13.91 -8.23 -1.80
C LEU A 102 -14.35 -6.86 -1.26
N SER A 103 -14.34 -6.71 0.05
CA SER A 103 -14.47 -5.41 0.71
C SER A 103 -13.20 -4.59 0.56
N GLU A 104 -13.28 -3.28 0.80
CA GLU A 104 -12.11 -2.39 0.80
C GLU A 104 -11.02 -2.88 1.76
N LYS A 105 -11.41 -3.32 2.96
CA LYS A 105 -10.48 -3.88 3.94
C LYS A 105 -9.80 -5.16 3.46
N GLN A 106 -10.54 -6.06 2.82
CA GLN A 106 -9.96 -7.26 2.22
C GLN A 106 -9.02 -6.93 1.07
N VAL A 107 -9.34 -5.90 0.27
CA VAL A 107 -8.42 -5.41 -0.79
C VAL A 107 -7.16 -4.82 -0.17
N GLY A 108 -7.26 -4.08 0.94
CA GLY A 108 -6.12 -3.58 1.70
C GLY A 108 -5.22 -4.71 2.23
N ALA A 109 -5.82 -5.73 2.84
CA ALA A 109 -5.10 -6.90 3.32
C ALA A 109 -4.40 -7.67 2.18
N LEU A 110 -5.08 -7.82 1.02
CA LEU A 110 -4.49 -8.42 -0.17
C LEU A 110 -3.32 -7.59 -0.71
N ALA A 111 -3.49 -6.27 -0.81
CA ALA A 111 -2.45 -5.35 -1.26
C ALA A 111 -1.19 -5.44 -0.39
N GLN A 112 -1.37 -5.46 0.94
CA GLN A 112 -0.27 -5.61 1.88
C GLN A 112 0.42 -6.96 1.74
N THR A 113 -0.33 -8.05 1.56
CA THR A 113 0.25 -9.39 1.36
C THR A 113 1.10 -9.44 0.10
N VAL A 114 0.58 -8.92 -1.04
CA VAL A 114 1.32 -8.83 -2.31
C VAL A 114 2.58 -7.97 -2.16
N PHE A 115 2.45 -6.81 -1.53
CA PHE A 115 3.58 -5.91 -1.31
C PHE A 115 4.67 -6.58 -0.47
N PHE A 116 4.27 -7.24 0.61
CA PHE A 116 5.22 -7.92 1.49
C PHE A 116 5.96 -9.05 0.76
N GLU A 117 5.28 -9.86 -0.05
CA GLU A 117 5.92 -10.92 -0.82
C GLU A 117 6.92 -10.41 -1.85
N GLN A 118 6.63 -9.25 -2.46
CA GLN A 118 7.49 -8.65 -3.47
C GLN A 118 8.72 -7.94 -2.89
N THR A 119 8.58 -7.35 -1.71
CA THR A 119 9.57 -6.40 -1.16
C THR A 119 10.07 -6.76 0.24
N GLY A 120 9.48 -7.77 0.89
CA GLY A 120 9.68 -8.04 2.32
C GLY A 120 9.10 -6.94 3.22
N GLY A 121 8.13 -6.14 2.71
CA GLY A 121 7.55 -5.01 3.43
C GLY A 121 8.46 -3.79 3.49
N LYS A 122 9.51 -3.72 2.65
CA LYS A 122 10.55 -2.68 2.72
C LYS A 122 10.77 -1.99 1.39
N ILE A 123 11.17 -0.73 1.49
CA ILE A 123 11.66 0.05 0.33
C ILE A 123 13.02 0.65 0.63
N GLN A 124 13.76 0.97 -0.44
CA GLN A 124 15.00 1.73 -0.37
C GLN A 124 14.71 3.22 -0.51
N LEU A 125 14.99 4.01 0.51
CA LEU A 125 14.81 5.45 0.51
C LEU A 125 16.10 6.13 0.99
N GLY A 126 16.69 6.99 0.14
CA GLY A 126 17.93 7.71 0.51
C GLY A 126 19.09 6.81 0.93
N GLY A 127 19.20 5.60 0.36
CA GLY A 127 20.24 4.62 0.70
C GLY A 127 19.97 3.79 1.94
N LYS A 128 18.82 3.96 2.58
CA LYS A 128 18.37 3.18 3.73
C LYS A 128 17.15 2.32 3.39
N GLN A 129 17.04 1.20 4.06
CA GLN A 129 15.79 0.41 4.04
C GLN A 129 14.85 0.96 5.10
N THR A 130 13.57 1.10 4.73
CA THR A 130 12.51 1.47 5.64
C THR A 130 11.30 0.55 5.45
N ASP A 131 10.62 0.27 6.55
CA ASP A 131 9.40 -0.51 6.54
C ASP A 131 8.25 0.33 5.99
N VAL A 132 7.44 -0.29 5.14
CA VAL A 132 6.22 0.29 4.56
C VAL A 132 5.06 -0.64 4.80
N THR A 133 3.96 -0.08 5.27
CA THR A 133 2.71 -0.80 5.45
C THR A 133 1.61 -0.08 4.67
N ILE A 134 0.88 -0.80 3.86
CA ILE A 134 -0.39 -0.31 3.30
C ILE A 134 -1.41 -0.41 4.43
N VAL A 135 -1.93 0.70 4.91
CA VAL A 135 -2.82 0.71 6.10
C VAL A 135 -4.29 0.81 5.74
N GLN A 136 -4.60 1.36 4.57
CA GLN A 136 -5.98 1.50 4.08
C GLN A 136 -6.02 1.48 2.57
N THR A 137 -7.09 0.92 2.04
CA THR A 137 -7.50 1.07 0.64
C THR A 137 -8.97 1.43 0.60
N ASP A 138 -9.32 2.40 -0.23
CA ASP A 138 -10.69 2.77 -0.54
C ASP A 138 -10.86 2.78 -2.07
N PHE A 139 -12.05 2.54 -2.58
CA PHE A 139 -12.31 2.65 -4.01
C PHE A 139 -13.68 3.26 -4.26
N SER A 140 -13.76 4.06 -5.30
CA SER A 140 -15.02 4.62 -5.76
C SER A 140 -15.90 3.54 -6.42
N GLU A 141 -17.18 3.83 -6.53
CA GLU A 141 -18.03 3.06 -7.42
C GLU A 141 -17.47 3.09 -8.85
N ILE A 142 -17.61 1.95 -9.55
CA ILE A 142 -17.22 1.87 -10.95
C ILE A 142 -18.19 2.74 -11.76
N ALA A 143 -17.68 3.75 -12.44
CA ALA A 143 -18.48 4.62 -13.30
C ALA A 143 -19.02 3.85 -14.52
N GLU A 144 -20.05 4.39 -15.18
CA GLU A 144 -20.66 3.76 -16.36
C GLU A 144 -19.66 3.49 -17.49
N ASN A 145 -18.63 4.34 -17.63
CA ASN A 145 -17.54 4.15 -18.59
C ASN A 145 -16.50 3.11 -18.16
N GLY A 146 -16.67 2.49 -16.97
CA GLY A 146 -15.77 1.49 -16.42
C GLY A 146 -14.56 2.06 -15.67
N SER A 147 -14.48 3.38 -15.46
CA SER A 147 -13.42 3.98 -14.64
C SER A 147 -13.69 3.83 -13.14
N ALA A 148 -12.61 3.74 -12.36
CA ALA A 148 -12.67 3.69 -10.90
C ALA A 148 -11.44 4.36 -10.29
N ASP A 149 -11.62 5.00 -9.13
CA ASP A 149 -10.53 5.57 -8.35
C ASP A 149 -10.22 4.63 -7.18
N PHE A 150 -8.94 4.32 -7.03
CA PHE A 150 -8.41 3.55 -5.88
C PHE A 150 -7.53 4.48 -5.05
N ASN A 151 -7.89 4.66 -3.80
CA ASN A 151 -7.10 5.42 -2.84
C ASN A 151 -6.37 4.45 -1.92
N VAL A 152 -5.06 4.64 -1.78
CA VAL A 152 -4.19 3.80 -0.95
C VAL A 152 -3.45 4.68 0.02
N VAL A 153 -3.52 4.37 1.29
CA VAL A 153 -2.73 5.03 2.33
C VAL A 153 -1.60 4.10 2.78
N CYS A 154 -0.38 4.59 2.64
CA CYS A 154 0.83 3.90 3.09
C CYS A 154 1.41 4.60 4.31
N LYS A 155 1.87 3.81 5.28
CA LYS A 155 2.64 4.23 6.45
C LYS A 155 4.09 3.83 6.27
N LEU A 156 5.00 4.79 6.38
CA LEU A 156 6.44 4.59 6.32
C LEU A 156 7.05 4.77 7.71
N ASP A 157 7.91 3.83 8.12
CA ASP A 157 8.71 3.97 9.34
C ASP A 157 9.92 4.88 9.07
N LEU A 158 9.99 6.03 9.77
CA LEU A 158 11.10 6.97 9.67
C LEU A 158 12.22 6.74 10.70
N SER A 159 12.08 5.72 11.57
CA SER A 159 13.08 5.40 12.60
C SER A 159 14.49 5.18 12.05
N PRO A 160 14.70 4.50 10.89
CA PRO A 160 16.03 4.33 10.32
C PRO A 160 16.73 5.65 9.97
N PHE A 161 15.95 6.68 9.62
CA PHE A 161 16.48 8.01 9.31
C PHE A 161 16.82 8.79 10.58
N LYS A 162 16.03 8.62 11.64
CA LYS A 162 16.26 9.27 12.95
C LYS A 162 17.52 8.76 13.61
N ALA A 163 17.91 7.51 13.39
CA ALA A 163 19.12 6.92 13.97
C ALA A 163 20.41 7.67 13.56
N ASP A 164 20.47 8.25 12.37
CA ASP A 164 21.65 9.02 11.92
C ASP A 164 21.68 10.45 12.45
N MET A 165 20.60 10.91 13.08
CA MET A 165 20.49 12.29 13.54
C MET A 165 21.01 12.50 14.97
N ASP A 166 21.75 11.57 15.54
CA ASP A 166 22.29 11.71 16.90
C ASP A 166 23.47 12.69 16.99
N LYS A 167 24.07 13.05 15.84
CA LYS A 167 25.20 13.98 15.78
C LYS A 167 24.75 15.43 15.57
N PHE A 168 25.43 16.37 16.25
CA PHE A 168 25.26 17.80 16.02
C PHE A 168 25.62 18.17 14.56
N PRO A 169 24.84 19.03 13.87
CA PRO A 169 23.66 19.78 14.33
C PRO A 169 22.31 19.03 14.21
N TYR A 170 22.29 17.83 13.62
CA TYR A 170 21.06 17.10 13.28
C TYR A 170 20.26 16.66 14.52
N SER A 171 20.95 16.40 15.64
CA SER A 171 20.31 16.02 16.91
C SER A 171 19.30 17.06 17.42
N LEU A 172 19.47 18.32 17.04
CA LEU A 172 18.53 19.40 17.40
C LEU A 172 17.17 19.24 16.70
N PHE A 173 17.16 18.60 15.54
CA PHE A 173 15.97 18.41 14.70
C PHE A 173 15.31 17.04 14.87
N LYS A 174 16.00 16.06 15.46
CA LYS A 174 15.53 14.68 15.62
C LYS A 174 14.15 14.61 16.27
N LYS A 175 13.88 15.42 17.27
CA LYS A 175 12.60 15.47 18.01
C LYS A 175 11.41 15.97 17.17
N TYR A 176 11.70 16.63 16.04
CA TYR A 176 10.67 17.17 15.14
C TYR A 176 10.34 16.23 13.97
N ILE A 177 11.04 15.11 13.85
CA ILE A 177 10.74 14.11 12.84
C ILE A 177 9.79 13.08 13.46
N PRO A 178 8.61 12.85 12.89
CA PRO A 178 7.69 11.82 13.37
C PRO A 178 8.31 10.44 13.20
N ASP A 179 7.82 9.44 13.92
CA ASP A 179 8.26 8.05 13.75
C ASP A 179 7.69 7.44 12.46
N ASN A 180 6.50 7.89 12.07
CA ASN A 180 5.82 7.41 10.88
C ASN A 180 5.41 8.58 9.97
N LEU A 181 5.46 8.33 8.67
CA LEU A 181 4.93 9.22 7.63
C LEU A 181 3.80 8.51 6.90
N TYR A 182 2.67 9.21 6.73
CA TYR A 182 1.52 8.69 5.98
C TYR A 182 1.46 9.36 4.61
N ILE A 183 1.26 8.56 3.58
CA ILE A 183 1.16 9.02 2.20
C ILE A 183 -0.12 8.44 1.60
N SER A 184 -1.00 9.31 1.15
CA SER A 184 -2.18 8.91 0.37
C SER A 184 -1.88 9.03 -1.11
N SER A 185 -2.20 7.99 -1.86
CA SER A 185 -2.06 7.94 -3.31
C SER A 185 -3.38 7.51 -3.93
N THR A 186 -3.86 8.26 -4.92
CA THR A 186 -5.04 7.89 -5.68
C THR A 186 -4.60 7.40 -7.06
N VAL A 187 -5.03 6.20 -7.41
CA VAL A 187 -4.85 5.61 -8.75
C VAL A 187 -6.19 5.60 -9.44
N ARG A 188 -6.31 6.38 -10.50
CA ARG A 188 -7.45 6.32 -11.39
C ARG A 188 -7.19 5.27 -12.45
N VAL A 189 -8.12 4.36 -12.60
CA VAL A 189 -8.12 3.34 -13.65
C VAL A 189 -9.24 3.68 -14.63
N ASP A 190 -8.89 3.89 -15.89
CA ASP A 190 -9.82 4.20 -16.97
C ASP A 190 -9.87 3.01 -17.93
N LYS A 191 -11.07 2.57 -18.32
CA LYS A 191 -11.25 1.59 -19.38
C LYS A 191 -11.23 2.30 -20.73
N THR A 192 -10.27 1.95 -21.56
CA THR A 192 -10.14 2.51 -22.92
C THR A 192 -11.17 1.91 -23.87
N THR A 193 -11.39 2.57 -25.00
CA THR A 193 -12.40 2.15 -26.01
C THR A 193 -12.11 0.81 -26.65
N ASP A 194 -10.85 0.35 -26.65
CA ASP A 194 -10.42 -0.97 -27.11
C ASP A 194 -10.49 -2.05 -26.02
N GLY A 195 -11.02 -1.68 -24.84
CA GLY A 195 -11.21 -2.59 -23.71
C GLY A 195 -9.95 -2.83 -22.86
N GLN A 196 -8.87 -2.11 -23.12
CA GLN A 196 -7.69 -2.08 -22.27
C GLN A 196 -7.92 -1.17 -21.06
N PHE A 197 -6.97 -1.17 -20.14
CA PHE A 197 -6.99 -0.28 -18.99
C PHE A 197 -5.81 0.66 -19.05
N ASP A 198 -6.08 1.94 -18.87
CA ASP A 198 -5.08 2.98 -18.64
C ASP A 198 -5.15 3.43 -17.19
N TYR A 199 -4.07 4.01 -16.67
CA TYR A 199 -4.03 4.43 -15.27
C TYR A 199 -3.26 5.73 -15.09
N THR A 200 -3.78 6.57 -14.20
CA THR A 200 -3.16 7.81 -13.77
C THR A 200 -2.96 7.78 -12.26
N VAL A 201 -1.77 8.11 -11.80
CA VAL A 201 -1.45 8.15 -10.37
C VAL A 201 -1.28 9.60 -9.91
N SER A 202 -2.02 9.97 -8.89
CA SER A 202 -1.86 11.25 -8.18
C SER A 202 -1.54 11.00 -6.71
N HIS A 203 -0.77 11.89 -6.11
CA HIS A 203 -0.30 11.74 -4.74
C HIS A 203 -0.65 12.98 -3.91
N LYS A 204 -1.03 12.72 -2.67
CA LYS A 204 -1.25 13.77 -1.67
C LYS A 204 -0.51 13.36 -0.41
N GLY A 205 0.43 14.18 0.05
CA GLY A 205 0.99 14.04 1.39
C GLY A 205 -0.09 14.38 2.43
N LEU A 206 -0.15 13.58 3.47
CA LEU A 206 -1.00 13.77 4.64
C LEU A 206 -0.18 14.32 5.79
#